data_32009b19f307ac3c7adee70abd6aff46
#
_entry.id   32009b19f307ac3c7adee70abd6aff46
#
_cell.length_a   1.000
_cell.length_b   1.000
_cell.length_c   1.000
_cell.angle_alpha   90.00
_cell.angle_beta   90.00
_cell.angle_gamma   90.00
#
_symmetry.space_group_name_H-M   'P 1'
#
loop_
_entity.id
_entity.type
_entity.pdbx_description
1 polymer ?
#
loop_
_entity_poly.entity_id
_entity_poly.type
_entity_poly.pdbx_seq_one_letter_code
_entity_poly.pdbx_strand_id
1 'polypeptide(L)'
;VMGKDILRYYFEIHSGMTTCYYDTDGVSTWHEERTEFEIYPDYHVPEWLKGAVMYQIYVDRFYNGDPSNDVETGEYSYIGDISVKVDDWEKIPAVMGVREFYGGDLQGVMDKLDYLQQLGVDVIYLNPVFVSPSNHKYDCQDYDHIDPHIGKIVEDCDGLLSPGDRDNTHAAKYIRRVTDKRNLEASNELFREL
;
A
#
# COMPACT_ATOMS: atom_id res chain seq x y z
N VAL A 1 29.02 16.63 24.61
CA VAL A 1 29.24 16.86 23.18
C VAL A 1 28.01 17.57 22.65
N MET A 2 28.09 18.87 22.40
CA MET A 2 27.03 19.62 21.74
C MET A 2 27.43 19.82 20.27
N GLY A 3 27.38 18.78 19.48
CA GLY A 3 27.61 18.81 18.04
C GLY A 3 26.36 18.36 17.32
N LYS A 4 26.15 18.89 16.11
CA LYS A 4 25.07 18.41 15.20
C LYS A 4 25.43 17.10 14.50
N ASP A 5 26.59 16.53 14.84
CA ASP A 5 27.10 15.34 14.19
C ASP A 5 26.47 14.07 14.78
N ILE A 6 26.21 13.11 13.92
CA ILE A 6 25.73 11.79 14.31
C ILE A 6 26.78 11.14 15.21
N LEU A 7 26.37 10.70 16.40
CA LEU A 7 27.24 9.91 17.26
C LEU A 7 27.10 8.44 16.87
N ARG A 8 28.20 7.84 16.44
CA ARG A 8 28.29 6.40 16.16
C ARG A 8 29.01 5.69 17.29
N TYR A 9 28.54 4.50 17.65
CA TYR A 9 29.16 3.71 18.71
C TYR A 9 28.85 2.22 18.55
N TYR A 10 29.69 1.41 19.16
CA TYR A 10 29.53 -0.03 19.32
C TYR A 10 30.06 -0.43 20.70
N PHE A 11 29.85 -1.67 21.08
CA PHE A 11 30.40 -2.21 22.32
C PHE A 11 31.49 -3.21 22.00
N GLU A 12 32.66 -3.02 22.63
CA GLU A 12 33.75 -4.00 22.60
C GLU A 12 33.75 -4.77 23.91
N ILE A 13 33.63 -6.10 23.83
CA ILE A 13 33.46 -7.00 24.96
C ILE A 13 34.68 -7.92 25.04
N HIS A 14 35.41 -7.84 26.12
CA HIS A 14 36.57 -8.69 26.41
C HIS A 14 36.20 -9.80 27.39
N SER A 15 36.46 -11.07 27.02
CA SER A 15 36.26 -12.23 27.88
C SER A 15 37.47 -13.16 27.78
N GLY A 16 38.35 -13.12 28.77
CA GLY A 16 39.61 -13.83 28.73
C GLY A 16 40.52 -13.34 27.59
N MET A 17 40.84 -14.23 26.65
CA MET A 17 41.62 -13.90 25.45
C MET A 17 40.75 -13.59 24.20
N THR A 18 39.44 -13.59 24.35
CA THR A 18 38.50 -13.35 23.26
C THR A 18 37.96 -11.93 23.33
N THR A 19 37.96 -11.25 22.20
CA THR A 19 37.25 -9.97 21.99
C THR A 19 36.10 -10.18 21.03
N CYS A 20 34.93 -9.68 21.41
CA CYS A 20 33.73 -9.66 20.58
C CYS A 20 33.22 -8.22 20.48
N TYR A 21 32.52 -7.93 19.41
CA TYR A 21 31.87 -6.65 19.15
C TYR A 21 30.36 -6.83 19.15
N TYR A 22 29.63 -5.88 19.73
CA TYR A 22 28.17 -5.83 19.68
C TYR A 22 27.71 -4.53 19.03
N ASP A 23 26.99 -4.66 17.94
CA ASP A 23 26.47 -3.58 17.12
C ASP A 23 25.05 -3.93 16.61
N THR A 24 24.55 -3.25 15.56
CA THR A 24 23.20 -3.45 15.01
C THR A 24 22.99 -4.87 14.43
N ASP A 25 24.05 -5.54 13.99
CA ASP A 25 24.00 -6.90 13.46
C ASP A 25 24.12 -7.97 14.59
N GLY A 26 24.29 -7.52 15.82
CA GLY A 26 24.44 -8.41 16.99
C GLY A 26 25.87 -8.64 17.39
N VAL A 27 26.23 -9.83 17.93
CA VAL A 27 27.58 -10.15 18.43
C VAL A 27 28.40 -10.81 17.34
N SER A 28 29.57 -10.28 17.07
CA SER A 28 30.53 -10.82 16.10
C SER A 28 31.98 -10.78 16.63
N THR A 29 32.92 -11.42 15.91
CA THR A 29 34.36 -11.32 16.18
C THR A 29 35.06 -10.29 15.32
N TRP A 30 34.32 -9.55 14.50
CA TRP A 30 34.79 -8.44 13.68
C TRP A 30 33.87 -7.23 13.84
N HIS A 31 34.35 -6.06 13.52
CA HIS A 31 33.60 -4.81 13.55
C HIS A 31 33.61 -4.13 12.17
N GLU A 32 32.47 -3.57 11.77
CA GLU A 32 32.32 -2.76 10.57
C GLU A 32 31.63 -1.41 10.93
N GLU A 33 32.13 -0.29 10.43
CA GLU A 33 31.55 1.03 10.68
C GLU A 33 30.08 1.15 10.25
N ARG A 34 29.67 0.40 9.21
CA ARG A 34 28.27 0.44 8.70
C ARG A 34 27.26 -0.18 9.66
N THR A 35 27.73 -0.96 10.64
CA THR A 35 26.87 -1.66 11.63
C THR A 35 26.89 -0.98 13.00
N GLU A 36 27.53 0.17 13.14
CA GLU A 36 27.53 0.93 14.39
C GLU A 36 26.11 1.44 14.73
N PHE A 37 25.79 1.50 16.02
CA PHE A 37 24.62 2.20 16.51
C PHE A 37 24.78 3.71 16.26
N GLU A 38 23.69 4.40 15.91
CA GLU A 38 23.69 5.83 15.64
C GLU A 38 22.77 6.58 16.60
N ILE A 39 23.26 7.69 17.16
CA ILE A 39 22.46 8.66 17.89
C ILE A 39 22.46 9.97 17.11
N TYR A 40 21.27 10.45 16.81
CA TYR A 40 21.01 11.73 16.13
C TYR A 40 20.64 12.78 17.18
N PRO A 41 21.56 13.66 17.62
CA PRO A 41 21.32 14.57 18.76
C PRO A 41 20.18 15.56 18.55
N ASP A 42 19.94 15.96 17.31
CA ASP A 42 18.93 16.95 16.94
C ASP A 42 17.67 16.31 16.30
N TYR A 43 17.52 14.97 16.41
CA TYR A 43 16.33 14.31 15.89
C TYR A 43 15.16 14.47 16.86
N HIS A 44 14.16 15.20 16.42
CA HIS A 44 12.92 15.41 17.17
C HIS A 44 11.75 14.73 16.47
N VAL A 45 11.20 13.73 17.13
CA VAL A 45 9.90 13.16 16.73
C VAL A 45 8.82 14.18 17.05
N PRO A 46 7.90 14.49 16.11
CA PRO A 46 6.75 15.35 16.40
C PRO A 46 5.97 14.84 17.62
N GLU A 47 5.53 15.74 18.49
CA GLU A 47 4.85 15.36 19.75
C GLU A 47 3.59 14.54 19.49
N TRP A 48 2.84 14.83 18.42
CA TRP A 48 1.64 14.10 18.04
C TRP A 48 1.89 12.63 17.66
N LEU A 49 3.11 12.29 17.22
CA LEU A 49 3.47 10.93 16.83
C LEU A 49 3.90 10.06 18.03
N LYS A 50 4.22 10.70 19.17
CA LYS A 50 4.66 9.98 20.37
C LYS A 50 3.50 9.22 21.00
N GLY A 51 3.56 7.90 20.91
CA GLY A 51 2.51 7.01 21.42
C GLY A 51 1.29 6.89 20.49
N ALA A 52 1.34 7.45 19.26
CA ALA A 52 0.28 7.33 18.29
C ALA A 52 0.07 5.87 17.85
N VAL A 53 -1.19 5.48 17.71
CA VAL A 53 -1.59 4.19 17.14
C VAL A 53 -1.75 4.34 15.63
N MET A 54 -0.90 3.67 14.88
CA MET A 54 -0.96 3.63 13.42
C MET A 54 -1.71 2.39 12.96
N TYR A 55 -2.69 2.57 12.08
CA TYR A 55 -3.44 1.48 11.45
C TYR A 55 -3.13 1.43 9.96
N GLN A 56 -2.55 0.31 9.50
CA GLN A 56 -2.26 0.10 8.09
C GLN A 56 -3.47 -0.50 7.38
N ILE A 57 -3.88 0.09 6.26
CA ILE A 57 -5.04 -0.33 5.47
C ILE A 57 -4.57 -0.87 4.11
N TYR A 58 -4.93 -2.12 3.82
CA TYR A 58 -4.95 -2.67 2.48
C TYR A 58 -6.31 -2.38 1.87
N VAL A 59 -6.40 -1.35 1.02
CA VAL A 59 -7.67 -0.73 0.62
C VAL A 59 -8.64 -1.74 0.00
N ASP A 60 -8.21 -2.55 -1.00
CA ASP A 60 -9.05 -3.58 -1.63
C ASP A 60 -9.71 -4.56 -0.64
N ARG A 61 -9.12 -4.72 0.55
CA ARG A 61 -9.53 -5.69 1.58
C ARG A 61 -10.12 -5.06 2.83
N PHE A 62 -10.47 -3.78 2.80
CA PHE A 62 -10.93 -3.08 3.99
C PHE A 62 -12.45 -2.91 4.04
N TYR A 63 -13.03 -2.16 3.12
CA TYR A 63 -14.47 -1.96 3.02
C TYR A 63 -14.84 -1.39 1.65
N ASN A 64 -15.88 -1.93 1.02
CA ASN A 64 -16.43 -1.45 -0.25
C ASN A 64 -17.48 -0.37 0.04
N GLY A 65 -17.19 0.88 -0.26
CA GLY A 65 -18.09 2.03 -0.10
C GLY A 65 -18.81 2.41 -1.38
N ASP A 66 -18.22 2.14 -2.54
CA ASP A 66 -18.79 2.44 -3.86
C ASP A 66 -18.66 1.25 -4.83
N PRO A 67 -19.60 0.31 -4.84
CA PRO A 67 -19.54 -0.85 -5.75
C PRO A 67 -19.50 -0.52 -7.25
N SER A 68 -19.71 0.75 -7.64
CA SER A 68 -19.66 1.15 -9.05
C SER A 68 -18.21 1.23 -9.59
N ASN A 69 -17.20 1.30 -8.70
CA ASN A 69 -15.81 1.31 -9.09
C ASN A 69 -15.13 -0.07 -9.07
N ASP A 70 -15.86 -1.13 -8.64
CA ASP A 70 -15.31 -2.48 -8.54
C ASP A 70 -14.69 -2.97 -9.85
N VAL A 71 -13.54 -3.66 -9.74
CA VAL A 71 -12.98 -4.44 -10.84
C VAL A 71 -13.92 -5.59 -11.17
N GLU A 72 -14.29 -5.74 -12.45
CA GLU A 72 -15.14 -6.82 -12.91
C GLU A 72 -14.34 -8.08 -13.28
N THR A 73 -14.99 -9.24 -13.18
CA THR A 73 -14.37 -10.48 -13.65
C THR A 73 -14.18 -10.41 -15.17
N GLY A 74 -12.92 -10.60 -15.61
CA GLY A 74 -12.56 -10.49 -17.02
C GLY A 74 -12.40 -9.06 -17.52
N GLU A 75 -12.31 -8.07 -16.66
CA GLU A 75 -12.08 -6.69 -17.08
C GLU A 75 -10.73 -6.51 -17.77
N TYR A 76 -9.72 -7.20 -17.28
CA TYR A 76 -8.38 -7.23 -17.90
C TYR A 76 -7.61 -8.50 -17.52
N SER A 77 -6.45 -8.69 -18.18
CA SER A 77 -5.52 -9.77 -17.87
C SER A 77 -4.33 -9.23 -17.06
N TYR A 78 -3.98 -9.93 -15.99
CA TYR A 78 -2.83 -9.63 -15.14
C TYR A 78 -2.10 -10.94 -14.78
N ILE A 79 -0.77 -10.98 -14.99
CA ILE A 79 0.08 -12.17 -14.78
C ILE A 79 -0.53 -13.42 -15.44
N GLY A 80 -0.89 -13.28 -16.73
CA GLY A 80 -1.29 -14.40 -17.60
C GLY A 80 -2.68 -14.99 -17.35
N ASP A 81 -3.54 -14.31 -16.57
CA ASP A 81 -4.92 -14.70 -16.35
C ASP A 81 -5.80 -13.48 -16.09
N ILE A 82 -7.13 -13.64 -16.14
CA ILE A 82 -8.09 -12.54 -16.02
C ILE A 82 -8.27 -12.07 -14.57
N SER A 83 -8.68 -10.80 -14.40
CA SER A 83 -9.18 -10.26 -13.14
C SER A 83 -10.42 -11.01 -12.66
N VAL A 84 -10.59 -11.14 -11.36
CA VAL A 84 -11.72 -11.83 -10.73
C VAL A 84 -12.32 -10.96 -9.64
N LYS A 85 -13.59 -10.55 -9.80
CA LYS A 85 -14.35 -9.94 -8.73
C LYS A 85 -14.73 -10.99 -7.70
N VAL A 86 -14.56 -10.70 -6.43
CA VAL A 86 -14.95 -11.54 -5.31
C VAL A 86 -16.22 -10.96 -4.68
N ASP A 87 -17.34 -11.65 -4.84
CA ASP A 87 -18.63 -11.20 -4.30
C ASP A 87 -18.82 -11.58 -2.82
N ASP A 88 -18.12 -12.61 -2.35
CA ASP A 88 -18.19 -13.09 -0.97
C ASP A 88 -16.98 -12.63 -0.18
N TRP A 89 -17.14 -11.63 0.69
CA TRP A 89 -16.09 -11.10 1.54
C TRP A 89 -15.53 -12.11 2.56
N GLU A 90 -16.26 -13.18 2.88
CA GLU A 90 -15.81 -14.27 3.74
C GLU A 90 -14.94 -15.30 2.99
N LYS A 91 -14.85 -15.21 1.67
CA LYS A 91 -13.99 -16.07 0.88
C LYS A 91 -12.52 -15.90 1.26
N ILE A 92 -11.85 -17.00 1.57
CA ILE A 92 -10.40 -17.00 1.78
C ILE A 92 -9.68 -16.72 0.45
N PRO A 93 -8.76 -15.72 0.38
CA PRO A 93 -8.01 -15.46 -0.84
C PRO A 93 -7.22 -16.66 -1.34
N ALA A 94 -7.17 -16.83 -2.67
CA ALA A 94 -6.35 -17.88 -3.28
C ALA A 94 -4.87 -17.65 -3.05
N VAL A 95 -4.03 -18.68 -3.20
CA VAL A 95 -2.56 -18.60 -3.08
C VAL A 95 -1.98 -17.56 -4.05
N MET A 96 -2.55 -17.45 -5.26
CA MET A 96 -2.23 -16.41 -6.26
C MET A 96 -3.34 -15.35 -6.32
N GLY A 97 -3.77 -14.87 -5.16
CA GLY A 97 -4.89 -13.94 -5.02
C GLY A 97 -4.66 -12.50 -5.48
N VAL A 98 -3.55 -12.23 -6.19
CA VAL A 98 -3.23 -10.89 -6.72
C VAL A 98 -4.20 -10.39 -7.79
N ARG A 99 -5.02 -11.28 -8.35
CA ARG A 99 -6.06 -11.00 -9.35
C ARG A 99 -7.47 -11.02 -8.78
N GLU A 100 -7.62 -11.35 -7.48
CA GLU A 100 -8.89 -11.37 -6.78
C GLU A 100 -9.15 -10.02 -6.13
N PHE A 101 -10.18 -9.32 -6.60
CA PHE A 101 -10.57 -7.99 -6.13
C PHE A 101 -11.83 -8.10 -5.27
N TYR A 102 -11.73 -7.59 -4.03
CA TYR A 102 -12.85 -7.55 -3.08
C TYR A 102 -13.61 -6.23 -3.13
N GLY A 103 -13.08 -5.26 -3.85
CA GLY A 103 -13.74 -3.98 -4.10
C GLY A 103 -13.66 -2.99 -2.95
N GLY A 104 -12.75 -3.17 -1.99
CA GLY A 104 -12.49 -2.12 -1.01
C GLY A 104 -11.92 -0.86 -1.69
N ASP A 105 -12.36 0.32 -1.24
CA ASP A 105 -12.10 1.60 -1.88
C ASP A 105 -11.90 2.75 -0.88
N LEU A 106 -11.57 3.94 -1.38
CA LEU A 106 -11.35 5.13 -0.55
C LEU A 106 -12.66 5.63 0.08
N GLN A 107 -13.80 5.46 -0.60
CA GLN A 107 -15.10 5.78 -0.01
C GLN A 107 -15.35 4.88 1.20
N GLY A 108 -15.01 3.60 1.11
CA GLY A 108 -15.09 2.66 2.21
C GLY A 108 -14.17 3.02 3.38
N VAL A 109 -12.98 3.56 3.11
CA VAL A 109 -12.12 4.09 4.17
C VAL A 109 -12.79 5.28 4.85
N MET A 110 -13.35 6.23 4.09
CA MET A 110 -14.08 7.38 4.63
C MET A 110 -15.28 6.95 5.47
N ASP A 111 -16.07 5.99 4.99
CA ASP A 111 -17.24 5.44 5.72
C ASP A 111 -16.86 4.77 7.06
N LYS A 112 -15.60 4.38 7.22
CA LYS A 112 -15.08 3.73 8.43
C LYS A 112 -14.21 4.62 9.33
N LEU A 113 -14.10 5.92 9.04
CA LEU A 113 -13.31 6.84 9.88
C LEU A 113 -13.79 6.89 11.34
N ASP A 114 -15.10 6.94 11.55
CA ASP A 114 -15.67 6.91 12.90
C ASP A 114 -15.33 5.61 13.67
N TYR A 115 -15.35 4.48 12.98
CA TYR A 115 -14.92 3.20 13.54
C TYR A 115 -13.44 3.22 13.91
N LEU A 116 -12.57 3.71 13.04
CA LEU A 116 -11.13 3.81 13.28
C LEU A 116 -10.85 4.77 14.46
N GLN A 117 -11.56 5.89 14.53
CA GLN A 117 -11.45 6.83 15.64
C GLN A 117 -11.88 6.19 16.97
N GLN A 118 -13.01 5.45 17.01
CA GLN A 118 -13.47 4.72 18.19
C GLN A 118 -12.51 3.62 18.61
N LEU A 119 -11.78 3.02 17.67
CA LEU A 119 -10.72 2.04 17.92
C LEU A 119 -9.47 2.69 18.55
N GLY A 120 -9.36 4.01 18.53
CA GLY A 120 -8.21 4.76 19.04
C GLY A 120 -7.06 4.88 18.05
N VAL A 121 -7.36 4.85 16.74
CA VAL A 121 -6.37 5.08 15.68
C VAL A 121 -6.10 6.56 15.54
N ASP A 122 -4.83 6.95 15.58
CA ASP A 122 -4.35 8.33 15.41
C ASP A 122 -3.82 8.58 13.99
N VAL A 123 -3.31 7.54 13.33
CA VAL A 123 -2.67 7.63 12.02
C VAL A 123 -3.14 6.50 11.13
N ILE A 124 -3.63 6.84 9.94
CA ILE A 124 -3.94 5.88 8.89
C ILE A 124 -2.75 5.81 7.92
N TYR A 125 -2.25 4.60 7.68
CA TYR A 125 -1.25 4.32 6.65
C TYR A 125 -1.90 3.49 5.54
N LEU A 126 -2.15 4.09 4.38
CA LEU A 126 -2.68 3.35 3.23
C LEU A 126 -1.57 2.59 2.52
N ASN A 127 -1.80 1.30 2.21
CA ASN A 127 -1.01 0.63 1.16
C ASN A 127 -1.14 1.44 -0.15
N PRO A 128 -0.27 1.22 -1.16
CA PRO A 128 -0.30 2.01 -2.38
C PRO A 128 -1.71 2.14 -2.96
N VAL A 129 -2.05 3.34 -3.46
CA VAL A 129 -3.39 3.70 -3.96
C VAL A 129 -3.35 4.18 -5.41
N PHE A 130 -2.18 4.20 -6.02
CA PHE A 130 -1.95 4.70 -7.37
C PHE A 130 -2.40 3.71 -8.45
N VAL A 131 -2.55 4.18 -9.69
CA VAL A 131 -2.93 3.34 -10.84
C VAL A 131 -2.01 2.12 -10.94
N SER A 132 -2.59 0.93 -10.85
CA SER A 132 -1.86 -0.33 -10.85
C SER A 132 -2.79 -1.50 -11.18
N PRO A 133 -2.33 -2.52 -11.94
CA PRO A 133 -3.16 -3.66 -12.32
C PRO A 133 -3.37 -4.68 -11.21
N SER A 134 -2.59 -4.66 -10.14
CA SER A 134 -2.77 -5.58 -9.01
C SER A 134 -3.76 -5.03 -7.98
N ASN A 135 -4.33 -5.92 -7.18
CA ASN A 135 -5.15 -5.53 -6.04
C ASN A 135 -4.33 -4.85 -4.94
N HIS A 136 -3.04 -5.18 -4.79
CA HIS A 136 -2.14 -4.61 -3.78
C HIS A 136 -1.49 -3.28 -4.19
N LYS A 137 -1.56 -2.89 -5.46
CA LYS A 137 -1.08 -1.61 -6.03
C LYS A 137 0.43 -1.31 -5.88
N TYR A 138 1.26 -2.29 -5.47
CA TYR A 138 2.72 -2.09 -5.35
C TYR A 138 3.45 -2.05 -6.71
N ASP A 139 2.83 -2.54 -7.78
CA ASP A 139 3.30 -2.48 -9.17
C ASP A 139 2.74 -1.24 -9.89
N CYS A 140 2.92 -0.09 -9.27
CA CYS A 140 2.40 1.19 -9.72
C CYS A 140 2.86 1.54 -11.15
N GLN A 141 1.90 1.96 -11.98
CA GLN A 141 2.11 2.38 -13.36
C GLN A 141 2.10 3.91 -13.52
N ASP A 142 1.40 4.61 -12.63
CA ASP A 142 1.27 6.06 -12.65
C ASP A 142 1.20 6.58 -11.20
N TYR A 143 2.23 7.33 -10.79
CA TYR A 143 2.30 7.92 -9.43
C TYR A 143 1.58 9.26 -9.30
N ASP A 144 1.11 9.84 -10.39
CA ASP A 144 0.43 11.14 -10.37
C ASP A 144 -1.08 10.99 -10.11
N HIS A 145 -1.62 9.77 -10.28
CA HIS A 145 -3.05 9.53 -10.19
C HIS A 145 -3.42 8.35 -9.29
N ILE A 146 -4.50 8.57 -8.53
CA ILE A 146 -5.17 7.50 -7.78
C ILE A 146 -5.87 6.56 -8.76
N ASP A 147 -5.80 5.24 -8.48
CA ASP A 147 -6.47 4.24 -9.30
C ASP A 147 -7.99 4.41 -9.23
N PRO A 148 -8.68 4.57 -10.37
CA PRO A 148 -10.13 4.74 -10.37
C PRO A 148 -10.93 3.58 -9.77
N HIS A 149 -10.38 2.35 -9.74
CA HIS A 149 -11.03 1.20 -9.11
C HIS A 149 -11.04 1.23 -7.57
N ILE A 150 -10.25 2.09 -6.96
CA ILE A 150 -10.33 2.39 -5.52
C ILE A 150 -10.69 3.85 -5.28
N GLY A 151 -10.77 4.64 -6.34
CA GLY A 151 -11.16 6.04 -6.34
C GLY A 151 -12.59 6.21 -6.84
N LYS A 152 -12.75 6.92 -7.96
CA LYS A 152 -14.05 7.22 -8.55
C LYS A 152 -14.06 7.05 -10.07
N ILE A 153 -15.01 6.27 -10.57
CA ILE A 153 -15.28 6.11 -12.01
C ILE A 153 -16.47 6.98 -12.38
N VAL A 154 -16.27 7.95 -13.27
CA VAL A 154 -17.32 8.83 -13.82
C VAL A 154 -17.58 8.57 -15.29
N GLU A 155 -16.61 7.95 -15.97
CA GLU A 155 -16.71 7.54 -17.36
C GLU A 155 -16.37 6.06 -17.48
N ASP A 156 -17.26 5.30 -18.06
CA ASP A 156 -17.12 3.86 -18.25
C ASP A 156 -17.54 3.44 -19.67
N CYS A 157 -17.25 2.22 -20.04
CA CYS A 157 -17.75 1.59 -21.26
C CYS A 157 -17.81 0.07 -21.09
N ASP A 158 -18.51 -0.61 -21.99
CA ASP A 158 -18.47 -2.07 -22.10
C ASP A 158 -17.13 -2.52 -22.72
N GLY A 159 -16.81 -3.79 -22.55
CA GLY A 159 -15.63 -4.39 -23.19
C GLY A 159 -14.78 -5.23 -22.23
N LEU A 160 -15.43 -6.27 -21.66
CA LEU A 160 -14.72 -7.31 -20.91
C LEU A 160 -13.97 -8.23 -21.89
N LEU A 161 -12.91 -8.86 -21.41
CA LEU A 161 -12.15 -9.87 -22.15
C LEU A 161 -13.01 -11.11 -22.41
N SER A 162 -12.85 -11.69 -23.57
CA SER A 162 -13.47 -12.99 -23.90
C SER A 162 -12.69 -14.12 -23.23
N PRO A 163 -13.36 -15.28 -22.98
CA PRO A 163 -12.65 -16.47 -22.51
C PRO A 163 -11.54 -16.88 -23.49
N GLY A 164 -10.31 -16.89 -23.01
CA GLY A 164 -9.12 -17.20 -23.78
C GLY A 164 -8.26 -16.01 -24.21
N ASP A 165 -8.71 -14.79 -24.03
CA ASP A 165 -7.88 -13.59 -24.17
C ASP A 165 -6.80 -13.63 -23.10
N ARG A 166 -5.55 -13.35 -23.50
CA ARG A 166 -4.38 -13.44 -22.63
C ARG A 166 -3.62 -12.12 -22.48
N ASP A 167 -4.08 -11.12 -23.19
CA ASP A 167 -3.50 -9.77 -23.16
C ASP A 167 -4.61 -8.73 -23.10
N ASN A 168 -4.23 -7.47 -22.91
CA ASN A 168 -5.16 -6.37 -22.71
C ASN A 168 -5.50 -5.59 -24.00
N THR A 169 -5.23 -6.15 -25.17
CA THR A 169 -5.50 -5.48 -26.47
C THR A 169 -6.99 -5.15 -26.61
N HIS A 170 -7.86 -5.98 -26.07
CA HIS A 170 -9.32 -5.82 -26.11
C HIS A 170 -9.96 -5.44 -24.77
N ALA A 171 -9.16 -5.11 -23.78
CA ALA A 171 -9.62 -4.68 -22.43
C ALA A 171 -10.14 -3.24 -22.45
N ALA A 172 -11.14 -2.95 -23.28
CA ALA A 172 -11.61 -1.58 -23.54
C ALA A 172 -12.13 -0.91 -22.26
N LYS A 173 -12.85 -1.64 -21.42
CA LYS A 173 -13.37 -1.16 -20.14
C LYS A 173 -12.25 -0.76 -19.20
N TYR A 174 -11.26 -1.62 -18.96
CA TYR A 174 -10.10 -1.32 -18.15
C TYR A 174 -9.33 -0.10 -18.65
N ILE A 175 -9.02 -0.10 -19.96
CA ILE A 175 -8.30 1.02 -20.58
C ILE A 175 -9.06 2.33 -20.36
N ARG A 176 -10.38 2.34 -20.59
CA ARG A 176 -11.21 3.52 -20.37
C ARG A 176 -11.13 3.98 -18.92
N ARG A 177 -11.33 3.08 -17.98
CA ARG A 177 -11.37 3.38 -16.56
C ARG A 177 -10.07 4.01 -16.06
N VAL A 178 -8.89 3.45 -16.43
CA VAL A 178 -7.59 3.87 -15.91
C VAL A 178 -6.89 4.95 -16.72
N THR A 179 -7.42 5.35 -17.89
CA THR A 179 -6.78 6.38 -18.74
C THR A 179 -7.65 7.60 -19.01
N ASP A 180 -8.97 7.55 -18.76
CA ASP A 180 -9.84 8.71 -18.93
C ASP A 180 -9.49 9.76 -17.86
N LYS A 181 -9.17 10.98 -18.30
CA LYS A 181 -8.74 12.07 -17.42
C LYS A 181 -9.79 12.42 -16.37
N ARG A 182 -11.08 12.28 -16.67
CA ARG A 182 -12.17 12.59 -15.72
C ARG A 182 -12.19 11.59 -14.57
N ASN A 183 -11.91 10.31 -14.84
CA ASN A 183 -11.79 9.29 -13.79
C ASN A 183 -10.56 9.55 -12.91
N LEU A 184 -9.42 9.87 -13.53
CA LEU A 184 -8.19 10.17 -12.82
C LEU A 184 -8.33 11.42 -11.94
N GLU A 185 -8.90 12.48 -12.48
CA GLU A 185 -9.16 13.73 -11.75
C GLU A 185 -10.16 13.51 -10.59
N ALA A 186 -11.28 12.82 -10.85
CA ALA A 186 -12.28 12.52 -9.83
C ALA A 186 -11.73 11.64 -8.70
N SER A 187 -10.85 10.69 -9.03
CA SER A 187 -10.18 9.84 -8.04
C SER A 187 -9.19 10.63 -7.19
N ASN A 188 -8.42 11.54 -7.81
CA ASN A 188 -7.53 12.45 -7.09
C ASN A 188 -8.29 13.43 -6.19
N GLU A 189 -9.49 13.88 -6.61
CA GLU A 189 -10.35 14.72 -5.79
C GLU A 189 -10.86 13.95 -4.56
N LEU A 190 -11.39 12.75 -4.77
CA LEU A 190 -11.85 11.89 -3.65
C LEU A 190 -10.73 11.65 -2.62
N PHE A 191 -9.50 11.42 -3.08
CA PHE A 191 -8.36 11.25 -2.17
C PHE A 191 -8.03 12.52 -1.38
N ARG A 192 -8.31 13.70 -1.91
CA ARG A 192 -8.12 14.97 -1.16
C ARG A 192 -9.23 15.22 -0.14
N GLU A 193 -10.39 14.60 -0.32
CA GLU A 193 -11.52 14.69 0.61
C GLU A 193 -11.32 13.78 1.84
N LEU A 194 -10.59 12.67 1.69
CA LEU A 194 -10.18 11.76 2.75
C LEU A 194 -9.17 12.44 3.68
#